data_0fc5df16b9b66d34b139292bb2e86f27
#
_entry.id   0fc5df16b9b66d34b139292bb2e86f27
#
_cell.length_a   1.000
_cell.length_b   1.000
_cell.length_c   1.000
_cell.angle_alpha   90.00
_cell.angle_beta   90.00
_cell.angle_gamma   90.00
#
_symmetry.space_group_name_H-M   'P 1'
#
loop_
_entity.id
_entity.type
_entity.pdbx_description
1 polymer ?
#
loop_
_entity_poly.entity_id
_entity_poly.type
_entity_poly.pdbx_seq_one_letter_code
_entity_poly.pdbx_strand_id
1 'polypeptide(L)'
;MSVLSSPYMSSFVGFDSLFEEIERMSSAKQSTYPAYDIKKVSNTEFVIILALAGFNQDDLSVETKSGELTVSGCGEKKSHAEFIHKGIAKRAFKRIFRLADYIEVDGAEFKDGLLSIFLHREIPEKEIPRKIIINKDQGK
;
A
#
# COMPACT_ATOMS: atom_id res chain seq x y z
N MET A 1 -23.26 1.77 -5.35
CA MET A 1 -21.90 1.49 -5.85
C MET A 1 -20.89 1.52 -4.71
N SER A 2 -20.04 0.55 -4.64
CA SER A 2 -19.04 0.53 -3.59
C SER A 2 -17.79 1.28 -4.03
N VAL A 3 -17.40 2.28 -3.26
CA VAL A 3 -16.16 3.01 -3.53
C VAL A 3 -14.94 2.13 -3.27
N LEU A 4 -15.11 1.07 -2.49
CA LEU A 4 -14.04 0.16 -2.19
C LEU A 4 -13.58 -0.67 -3.39
N SER A 5 -14.38 -0.68 -4.45
CA SER A 5 -14.01 -1.39 -5.67
C SER A 5 -13.23 -0.52 -6.64
N SER A 6 -13.09 0.77 -6.34
CA SER A 6 -12.36 1.67 -7.22
C SER A 6 -10.87 1.38 -7.21
N PRO A 7 -10.24 1.22 -8.38
CA PRO A 7 -8.79 0.98 -8.43
C PRO A 7 -7.98 2.17 -7.90
N TYR A 8 -8.55 3.35 -7.91
CA TYR A 8 -7.84 4.53 -7.40
C TYR A 8 -7.79 4.56 -5.90
N MET A 9 -8.81 3.99 -5.29
CA MET A 9 -8.90 3.95 -3.84
C MET A 9 -7.86 3.06 -3.22
N SER A 10 -7.52 1.98 -3.91
CA SER A 10 -6.57 1.02 -3.39
C SER A 10 -5.14 1.56 -3.35
N SER A 11 -4.91 2.75 -3.92
CA SER A 11 -3.61 3.40 -3.83
C SER A 11 -3.45 4.27 -2.60
N PHE A 12 -4.48 4.34 -1.75
CA PHE A 12 -4.49 5.20 -0.56
C PHE A 12 -4.71 4.35 0.67
N VAL A 13 -3.67 4.20 1.46
CA VAL A 13 -3.71 3.38 2.67
C VAL A 13 -4.08 4.24 3.86
N GLY A 14 -5.15 3.87 4.56
CA GLY A 14 -5.61 4.59 5.74
C GLY A 14 -6.56 5.75 5.46
N PHE A 15 -6.93 5.96 4.21
CA PHE A 15 -7.82 7.06 3.79
C PHE A 15 -9.21 6.55 3.44
N ASP A 16 -9.76 5.65 4.25
CA ASP A 16 -11.05 5.03 3.94
C ASP A 16 -12.16 6.04 3.68
N SER A 17 -12.13 7.16 4.39
CA SER A 17 -13.17 8.17 4.27
C SER A 17 -13.05 9.07 3.04
N LEU A 18 -11.95 8.99 2.33
CA LEU A 18 -11.72 9.83 1.15
C LEU A 18 -12.08 9.15 -0.15
N PHE A 19 -12.55 7.93 -0.08
CA PHE A 19 -12.84 7.13 -1.27
C PHE A 19 -13.71 7.81 -2.30
N GLU A 20 -14.83 8.34 -1.88
CA GLU A 20 -15.76 8.94 -2.83
C GLU A 20 -15.17 10.14 -3.54
N GLU A 21 -14.44 10.97 -2.83
CA GLU A 21 -13.84 12.14 -3.43
C GLU A 21 -12.77 11.77 -4.45
N ILE A 22 -11.96 10.80 -4.12
CA ILE A 22 -10.90 10.35 -5.00
C ILE A 22 -11.48 9.73 -6.26
N GLU A 23 -12.53 8.94 -6.11
CA GLU A 23 -13.18 8.32 -7.25
C GLU A 23 -13.74 9.36 -8.22
N ARG A 24 -14.34 10.42 -7.69
CA ARG A 24 -14.88 11.47 -8.54
C ARG A 24 -13.81 12.28 -9.25
N MET A 25 -12.66 12.47 -8.60
CA MET A 25 -11.58 13.27 -9.15
C MET A 25 -10.76 12.55 -10.20
N SER A 26 -10.78 11.25 -10.14
CA SER A 26 -9.91 10.46 -11.00
C SER A 26 -10.66 9.95 -12.21
N SER A 27 -10.35 10.52 -13.37
CA SER A 27 -10.89 10.04 -14.62
C SER A 27 -9.81 9.44 -15.50
N ALA A 28 -8.56 9.54 -15.10
CA ALA A 28 -7.46 9.02 -15.89
C ALA A 28 -7.33 7.52 -15.67
N LYS A 29 -7.02 6.80 -16.73
CA LYS A 29 -6.73 5.38 -16.61
C LYS A 29 -5.37 5.20 -16.00
N GLN A 30 -5.30 4.35 -14.99
CA GLN A 30 -4.03 4.00 -14.39
C GLN A 30 -3.65 2.59 -14.77
N SER A 31 -2.36 2.36 -14.87
CA SER A 31 -1.86 1.02 -15.06
C SER A 31 -2.22 0.18 -13.85
N THR A 32 -2.76 -1.02 -14.08
CA THR A 32 -3.07 -1.95 -13.01
C THR A 32 -1.93 -2.93 -12.77
N TYR A 33 -0.84 -2.76 -13.48
CA TYR A 33 0.30 -3.63 -13.34
C TYR A 33 1.32 -3.08 -12.34
N PRO A 34 1.81 -3.88 -11.40
CA PRO A 34 1.36 -5.23 -11.12
C PRO A 34 0.06 -5.23 -10.33
N ALA A 35 -0.65 -6.35 -10.37
CA ALA A 35 -1.85 -6.52 -9.57
C ALA A 35 -1.48 -6.49 -8.09
N TYR A 36 -2.32 -5.91 -7.27
CA TYR A 36 -2.05 -5.80 -5.85
C TYR A 36 -3.33 -5.80 -5.04
N ASP A 37 -3.19 -6.16 -3.77
CA ASP A 37 -4.25 -6.09 -2.78
C ASP A 37 -3.79 -5.22 -1.64
N ILE A 38 -4.72 -4.53 -1.00
CA ILE A 38 -4.47 -3.87 0.26
C ILE A 38 -5.43 -4.50 1.26
N LYS A 39 -4.88 -5.19 2.25
CA LYS A 39 -5.67 -5.86 3.27
C LYS A 39 -5.65 -5.06 4.55
N LYS A 40 -6.81 -4.92 5.16
CA LYS A 40 -6.92 -4.34 6.48
C LYS A 40 -7.02 -5.51 7.46
N VAL A 41 -5.94 -5.74 8.19
CA VAL A 41 -5.88 -6.85 9.13
C VAL A 41 -6.61 -6.48 10.42
N SER A 42 -6.47 -5.24 10.86
CA SER A 42 -7.16 -4.71 12.02
C SER A 42 -7.30 -3.20 11.84
N ASN A 43 -7.80 -2.51 12.83
CA ASN A 43 -7.91 -1.05 12.75
C ASN A 43 -6.54 -0.36 12.68
N THR A 44 -5.50 -1.06 13.06
CA THR A 44 -4.14 -0.49 13.10
C THR A 44 -3.15 -1.22 12.23
N GLU A 45 -3.54 -2.30 11.56
CA GLU A 45 -2.60 -3.08 10.77
C GLU A 45 -3.09 -3.26 9.34
N PHE A 46 -2.18 -3.10 8.40
CA PHE A 46 -2.46 -3.21 6.97
C PHE A 46 -1.36 -4.02 6.29
N VAL A 47 -1.70 -4.66 5.19
CA VAL A 47 -0.72 -5.37 4.36
C VAL A 47 -1.01 -5.05 2.91
N ILE A 48 0.03 -4.65 2.18
CA ILE A 48 -0.04 -4.47 0.73
C ILE A 48 0.62 -5.68 0.11
N ILE A 49 -0.07 -6.34 -0.81
CA ILE A 49 0.46 -7.53 -1.46
C ILE A 49 0.50 -7.29 -2.96
N LEU A 50 1.67 -7.44 -3.57
CA LEU A 50 1.83 -7.28 -5.01
C LEU A 50 2.17 -8.62 -5.64
N ALA A 51 1.53 -8.91 -6.77
CA ALA A 51 1.78 -10.15 -7.51
C ALA A 51 2.98 -9.94 -8.43
N LEU A 52 4.11 -10.52 -8.07
CA LEU A 52 5.38 -10.32 -8.78
C LEU A 52 6.05 -11.64 -9.11
N ALA A 53 5.26 -12.58 -9.59
CA ALA A 53 5.79 -13.87 -10.00
C ALA A 53 6.83 -13.68 -11.11
N GLY A 54 7.95 -14.37 -10.97
CA GLY A 54 9.02 -14.29 -11.95
C GLY A 54 10.09 -13.25 -11.63
N PHE A 55 9.81 -12.33 -10.71
CA PHE A 55 10.83 -11.39 -10.25
C PHE A 55 11.75 -12.04 -9.23
N ASN A 56 12.97 -11.55 -9.18
CA ASN A 56 13.88 -11.90 -8.10
C ASN A 56 13.86 -10.79 -7.08
N GLN A 57 14.18 -11.13 -5.85
CA GLN A 57 14.20 -10.12 -4.79
C GLN A 57 15.13 -8.96 -5.14
N ASP A 58 16.24 -9.24 -5.78
CA ASP A 58 17.22 -8.21 -6.16
C ASP A 58 16.69 -7.24 -7.22
N ASP A 59 15.64 -7.62 -7.92
CA ASP A 59 15.01 -6.76 -8.93
C ASP A 59 14.02 -5.78 -8.34
N LEU A 60 13.73 -5.91 -7.05
CA LEU A 60 12.67 -5.14 -6.39
C LEU A 60 13.23 -4.13 -5.42
N SER A 61 12.54 -3.01 -5.30
CA SER A 61 12.91 -1.95 -4.37
C SER A 61 11.67 -1.41 -3.69
N VAL A 62 11.75 -1.22 -2.37
CA VAL A 62 10.68 -0.66 -1.57
C VAL A 62 11.26 0.49 -0.77
N GLU A 63 10.69 1.69 -0.93
CA GLU A 63 11.18 2.88 -0.25
C GLU A 63 10.04 3.68 0.32
N THR A 64 10.27 4.34 1.45
CA THR A 64 9.31 5.26 2.02
C THR A 64 9.93 6.63 2.17
N LYS A 65 9.14 7.65 1.86
CA LYS A 65 9.60 9.02 2.03
C LYS A 65 8.38 9.93 2.12
N SER A 66 8.33 10.74 3.16
CA SER A 66 7.33 11.81 3.28
C SER A 66 5.89 11.36 3.02
N GLY A 67 5.50 10.28 3.63
CA GLY A 67 4.13 9.79 3.51
C GLY A 67 3.85 9.04 2.21
N GLU A 68 4.88 8.68 1.48
CA GLU A 68 4.71 7.89 0.26
C GLU A 68 5.53 6.62 0.34
N LEU A 69 4.92 5.54 -0.12
CA LEU A 69 5.59 4.25 -0.26
C LEU A 69 5.75 3.99 -1.75
N THR A 70 6.98 3.83 -2.18
CA THR A 70 7.30 3.55 -3.58
C THR A 70 7.80 2.14 -3.73
N VAL A 71 7.14 1.37 -4.59
CA VAL A 71 7.55 0.02 -4.92
C VAL A 71 7.92 0.01 -6.40
N SER A 72 9.10 -0.46 -6.71
CA SER A 72 9.55 -0.52 -8.09
C SER A 72 10.22 -1.84 -8.39
N GLY A 73 10.24 -2.19 -9.65
CA GLY A 73 10.86 -3.42 -10.10
C GLY A 73 11.48 -3.27 -11.48
N CYS A 74 12.58 -3.96 -11.70
CA CYS A 74 13.23 -4.00 -13.00
C CYS A 74 12.49 -4.97 -13.90
N GLY A 75 12.32 -4.57 -15.14
CA GLY A 75 11.63 -5.42 -16.09
C GLY A 75 12.45 -6.61 -16.54
N GLU A 76 11.81 -7.49 -17.28
CA GLU A 76 12.45 -8.64 -17.86
C GLU A 76 13.43 -8.20 -18.93
N LYS A 77 14.60 -8.83 -18.93
CA LYS A 77 15.56 -8.61 -20.00
C LYS A 77 15.04 -9.26 -21.25
N LYS A 78 15.40 -8.68 -22.39
CA LYS A 78 14.98 -9.19 -23.67
C LYS A 78 15.37 -10.67 -23.79
N SER A 79 14.36 -11.50 -23.98
CA SER A 79 14.54 -12.95 -24.08
C SER A 79 14.60 -13.36 -25.55
N HIS A 80 15.44 -14.33 -25.85
CA HIS A 80 15.50 -14.91 -27.18
C HIS A 80 14.56 -16.10 -27.30
N ALA A 81 13.80 -16.41 -26.24
CA ALA A 81 12.86 -17.53 -26.27
C ALA A 81 11.68 -17.21 -27.17
N GLU A 82 11.25 -18.22 -27.89
CA GLU A 82 10.08 -18.13 -28.73
C GLU A 82 8.87 -18.61 -27.92
N PHE A 83 7.87 -17.75 -27.78
CA PHE A 83 6.68 -18.07 -27.00
C PHE A 83 5.51 -18.41 -27.92
N ILE A 84 4.86 -19.53 -27.68
CA ILE A 84 3.58 -19.82 -28.34
C ILE A 84 2.51 -18.93 -27.77
N HIS A 85 2.56 -18.70 -26.46
CA HIS A 85 1.66 -17.78 -25.77
C HIS A 85 2.43 -17.18 -24.59
N LYS A 86 2.34 -15.89 -24.45
CA LYS A 86 2.98 -15.20 -23.32
C LYS A 86 1.94 -14.40 -22.56
N GLY A 87 1.50 -14.97 -21.42
CA GLY A 87 0.51 -14.33 -20.58
C GLY A 87 1.06 -13.75 -19.28
N ILE A 88 2.31 -14.06 -18.95
CA ILE A 88 2.92 -13.56 -17.73
C ILE A 88 3.81 -12.38 -18.08
N ALA A 89 3.42 -11.20 -17.57
CA ALA A 89 4.18 -10.00 -17.80
C ALA A 89 5.19 -9.79 -16.68
N LYS A 90 6.44 -9.52 -17.05
CA LYS A 90 7.47 -9.13 -16.10
C LYS A 90 8.02 -7.80 -16.60
N ARG A 91 7.22 -6.76 -16.42
CA ARG A 91 7.55 -5.42 -16.89
C ARG A 91 8.12 -4.57 -15.78
N ALA A 92 8.99 -3.63 -16.16
CA ALA A 92 9.45 -2.64 -15.21
C ALA A 92 8.23 -1.85 -14.73
N PHE A 93 8.20 -1.54 -13.45
CA PHE A 93 7.09 -0.80 -12.88
C PHE A 93 7.56 0.10 -11.74
N LYS A 94 6.70 1.06 -11.45
CA LYS A 94 6.87 1.93 -10.29
C LYS A 94 5.48 2.24 -9.77
N ARG A 95 5.18 1.82 -8.55
CA ARG A 95 3.90 2.09 -7.90
C ARG A 95 4.14 2.96 -6.69
N ILE A 96 3.30 3.97 -6.55
CA ILE A 96 3.39 4.87 -5.41
C ILE A 96 2.08 4.77 -4.63
N PHE A 97 2.20 4.50 -3.34
CA PHE A 97 1.06 4.45 -2.43
C PHE A 97 1.17 5.61 -1.47
N ARG A 98 0.11 6.38 -1.36
CA ARG A 98 0.07 7.45 -0.38
C ARG A 98 -0.36 6.89 0.95
N LEU A 99 0.38 7.25 1.99
CA LEU A 99 0.12 6.77 3.33
C LEU A 99 -0.51 7.89 4.14
N ALA A 100 -1.57 7.57 4.87
CA ALA A 100 -2.19 8.52 5.79
C ALA A 100 -1.24 8.82 6.93
N ASP A 101 -1.52 9.88 7.66
CA ASP A 101 -0.72 10.23 8.83
C ASP A 101 -0.66 9.05 9.80
N TYR A 102 0.49 8.87 10.43
CA TYR A 102 0.74 7.82 11.42
C TYR A 102 0.80 6.41 10.86
N ILE A 103 0.81 6.25 9.55
CA ILE A 103 1.04 4.94 8.93
C ILE A 103 2.54 4.76 8.77
N GLU A 104 3.06 3.69 9.36
CA GLU A 104 4.47 3.34 9.29
C GLU A 104 4.65 1.99 8.63
N VAL A 105 5.75 1.82 7.92
CA VAL A 105 6.07 0.56 7.27
C VAL A 105 6.95 -0.26 8.20
N ASP A 106 6.51 -1.47 8.52
CA ASP A 106 7.23 -2.36 9.42
C ASP A 106 8.29 -3.18 8.70
N GLY A 107 8.01 -3.55 7.47
CA GLY A 107 8.94 -4.35 6.70
C GLY A 107 8.26 -4.93 5.48
N ALA A 108 9.00 -5.75 4.76
CA ALA A 108 8.49 -6.39 3.55
C ALA A 108 9.06 -7.79 3.43
N GLU A 109 8.31 -8.66 2.79
CA GLU A 109 8.71 -10.04 2.56
C GLU A 109 8.35 -10.43 1.13
N PHE A 110 9.29 -11.05 0.42
CA PHE A 110 9.02 -11.56 -0.91
C PHE A 110 9.06 -13.08 -0.86
N LYS A 111 7.91 -13.69 -1.08
CA LYS A 111 7.78 -15.14 -0.96
C LYS A 111 6.71 -15.64 -1.92
N ASP A 112 6.99 -16.74 -2.58
CA ASP A 112 6.04 -17.39 -3.49
C ASP A 112 5.52 -16.45 -4.58
N GLY A 113 6.36 -15.55 -5.05
CA GLY A 113 5.97 -14.61 -6.09
C GLY A 113 5.13 -13.44 -5.61
N LEU A 114 4.96 -13.30 -4.30
CA LEU A 114 4.18 -12.20 -3.72
C LEU A 114 5.08 -11.35 -2.84
N LEU A 115 5.01 -10.04 -3.07
CA LEU A 115 5.69 -9.09 -2.20
C LEU A 115 4.66 -8.56 -1.22
N SER A 116 4.88 -8.83 0.06
CA SER A 116 3.99 -8.37 1.13
C SER A 116 4.69 -7.27 1.89
N ILE A 117 4.02 -6.14 2.04
CA ILE A 117 4.54 -5.00 2.77
C ILE A 117 3.64 -4.76 3.96
N PHE A 118 4.23 -4.79 5.14
CA PHE A 118 3.49 -4.71 6.41
C PHE A 118 3.53 -3.30 6.95
N LEU A 119 2.36 -2.78 7.31
CA LEU A 119 2.21 -1.41 7.79
C LEU A 119 1.36 -1.41 9.04
N HIS A 120 1.57 -0.41 9.87
CA HIS A 120 0.71 -0.20 11.03
C HIS A 120 0.44 1.27 11.22
N ARG A 121 -0.64 1.56 11.94
CA ARG A 121 -1.00 2.91 12.31
C ARG A 121 -0.59 3.14 13.76
N GLU A 122 0.21 4.15 13.98
CA GLU A 122 0.67 4.48 15.33
C GLU A 122 0.30 5.92 15.66
N ILE A 123 -0.75 6.07 16.45
CA ILE A 123 -1.22 7.40 16.84
C ILE A 123 -0.40 7.87 18.05
N PRO A 124 0.23 9.05 17.96
CA PRO A 124 1.00 9.57 19.10
C PRO A 124 0.15 9.63 20.36
N GLU A 125 0.75 9.35 21.49
CA GLU A 125 0.05 9.34 22.77
C GLU A 125 -0.68 10.66 23.03
N LYS A 126 -0.09 11.76 22.66
CA LYS A 126 -0.69 13.08 22.88
C LYS A 126 -1.96 13.29 22.07
N GLU A 127 -2.20 12.49 21.04
CA GLU A 127 -3.38 12.61 20.22
C GLU A 127 -4.45 11.56 20.54
N ILE A 128 -4.16 10.70 21.49
CA ILE A 128 -5.13 9.70 21.94
C ILE A 128 -6.04 10.35 22.98
N PRO A 129 -7.37 10.27 22.82
CA PRO A 129 -8.26 10.85 23.81
C PRO A 129 -7.97 10.31 25.20
N ARG A 130 -7.95 11.19 26.14
CA ARG A 130 -7.64 10.87 27.51
C ARG A 130 -8.82 11.27 28.38
N LYS A 131 -9.25 10.35 29.21
CA LYS A 131 -10.38 10.63 30.08
C LYS A 131 -9.92 11.46 31.29
N ILE A 132 -10.60 12.56 31.52
CA ILE A 132 -10.27 13.45 32.63
C ILE A 132 -11.24 13.14 33.78
N ILE A 133 -10.69 13.03 34.96
CA ILE A 133 -11.48 12.77 36.16
C ILE A 133 -12.18 14.05 36.56
N ILE A 134 -13.50 13.97 36.70
CA ILE A 134 -14.31 15.12 37.13
C ILE A 134 -14.36 15.15 38.63
N ASN A 135 -14.36 16.35 39.18
CA ASN A 135 -14.40 16.56 40.63
C ASN A 135 -13.17 16.07 41.36
N LYS A 136 -12.07 16.09 40.66
CA LYS A 136 -10.80 15.72 41.27
C LYS A 136 -10.40 16.78 42.31
N ASP A 137 -10.05 16.32 43.50
CA ASP A 137 -9.47 17.19 44.46
C ASP A 137 -8.07 17.60 44.00
N GLN A 138 -7.86 18.88 43.87
CA GLN A 138 -6.60 19.39 43.36
C GLN A 138 -5.52 19.48 44.41
N GLY A 139 -5.81 19.01 45.57
CA GLY A 139 -4.79 19.07 46.61
C GLY A 139 -4.47 20.48 47.06
N LYS A 140 -5.39 21.29 46.88
CA LYS A 140 -5.20 22.72 47.20
C LYS A 140 -5.16 22.94 48.63
#